data_343c43bbe5475111c6416424f9b3307a
#
_entry.id   343c43bbe5475111c6416424f9b3307a
#
_cell.length_a   1.000
_cell.length_b   1.000
_cell.length_c   1.000
_cell.angle_alpha   90.00
_cell.angle_beta   90.00
_cell.angle_gamma   90.00
#
_symmetry.space_group_name_H-M   'P 1'
#
loop_
_entity.id
_entity.type
_entity.pdbx_description
1 polymer ?
#
loop_
_entity_poly.entity_id
_entity_poly.type
_entity_poly.pdbx_seq_one_letter_code
_entity_poly.pdbx_strand_id
1 'polypeptide(L)'
;MRHLFISERCKIFGLLLLLAAGSAALRAQDQPGIKNIRTVVYEPLLKDTTWVTGKVVDYITFVKYDSKGRAMVENRLKPDGSPHGKLVYVYNPAGQVSREIYATADKGVSDCWGYTYDEKGRLNCIAYMNGQEDTLQITSALYDEAGKMLKMY
;
A
#
# COMPACT_ATOMS: atom_id res chain seq x y z
N MET A 1 15.30 -10.72 -29.28
CA MET A 1 14.53 -9.57 -28.78
C MET A 1 13.47 -10.10 -27.83
N ARG A 2 13.70 -9.96 -26.52
CA ARG A 2 12.71 -10.33 -25.52
C ARG A 2 12.03 -9.03 -25.07
N HIS A 3 10.76 -8.87 -25.43
CA HIS A 3 9.94 -7.77 -24.95
C HIS A 3 9.68 -7.95 -23.45
N LEU A 4 10.22 -7.04 -22.67
CA LEU A 4 9.89 -6.89 -21.26
C LEU A 4 8.47 -6.30 -21.18
N PHE A 5 7.47 -7.15 -20.93
CA PHE A 5 6.15 -6.68 -20.50
C PHE A 5 6.27 -6.19 -19.05
N ILE A 6 6.66 -4.93 -18.88
CA ILE A 6 6.44 -4.25 -17.60
C ILE A 6 4.94 -3.96 -17.52
N SER A 7 4.24 -4.74 -16.70
CA SER A 7 2.82 -4.56 -16.46
C SER A 7 2.56 -3.10 -16.04
N GLU A 8 1.76 -2.38 -16.82
CA GLU A 8 1.32 -1.00 -16.54
C GLU A 8 0.66 -0.84 -15.15
N ARG A 9 0.22 -1.93 -14.56
CA ARG A 9 -0.32 -1.97 -13.20
C ARG A 9 0.69 -1.52 -12.13
N CYS A 10 1.99 -1.74 -12.36
CA CYS A 10 3.04 -1.32 -11.40
C CYS A 10 3.22 0.21 -11.33
N LYS A 11 3.00 0.92 -12.45
CA LYS A 11 3.14 2.40 -12.51
C LYS A 11 2.00 3.12 -11.82
N ILE A 12 0.79 2.56 -11.85
CA ILE A 12 -0.39 3.15 -11.21
C ILE A 12 -0.39 2.87 -9.70
N PHE A 13 0.13 1.72 -9.28
CA PHE A 13 0.18 1.35 -7.87
C PHE A 13 1.14 2.24 -7.04
N GLY A 14 2.31 2.60 -7.57
CA GLY A 14 3.26 3.45 -6.86
C GLY A 14 2.72 4.87 -6.59
N LEU A 15 1.96 5.44 -7.51
CA LEU A 15 1.40 6.79 -7.36
C LEU A 15 0.11 6.79 -6.52
N LEU A 16 -0.72 5.76 -6.64
CA LEU A 16 -1.95 5.61 -5.82
C LEU A 16 -1.64 5.22 -4.36
N LEU A 17 -0.55 4.49 -4.10
CA LEU A 17 -0.15 4.15 -2.72
C LEU A 17 0.29 5.38 -1.91
N LEU A 18 0.94 6.36 -2.53
CA LEU A 18 1.28 7.64 -1.88
C LEU A 18 0.02 8.46 -1.53
N LEU A 19 -1.04 8.39 -2.35
CA LEU A 19 -2.32 9.07 -2.09
C LEU A 19 -3.24 8.25 -1.18
N ALA A 20 -3.24 6.91 -1.30
CA ALA A 20 -4.09 6.05 -0.48
C ALA A 20 -3.52 5.83 0.94
N ALA A 21 -2.21 5.70 1.09
CA ALA A 21 -1.58 5.64 2.41
C ALA A 21 -1.75 6.97 3.17
N GLY A 22 -1.69 8.11 2.46
CA GLY A 22 -1.99 9.42 3.05
C GLY A 22 -3.45 9.55 3.48
N SER A 23 -4.41 9.08 2.71
CA SER A 23 -5.84 9.24 3.03
C SER A 23 -6.35 8.25 4.07
N ALA A 24 -5.87 7.02 4.10
CA ALA A 24 -6.25 6.04 5.12
C ALA A 24 -5.56 6.33 6.46
N ALA A 25 -4.29 6.71 6.44
CA ALA A 25 -3.56 7.10 7.64
C ALA A 25 -4.11 8.39 8.26
N LEU A 26 -4.47 9.39 7.46
CA LEU A 26 -5.12 10.62 7.95
C LEU A 26 -6.46 10.34 8.64
N ARG A 27 -7.30 9.46 8.07
CA ARG A 27 -8.59 9.14 8.69
C ARG A 27 -8.48 8.34 9.99
N ALA A 28 -7.43 7.53 10.15
CA ALA A 28 -7.21 6.78 11.39
C ALA A 28 -6.60 7.63 12.50
N GLN A 29 -5.80 8.65 12.15
CA GLN A 29 -5.24 9.60 13.12
C GLN A 29 -6.30 10.52 13.76
N ASP A 30 -7.37 10.84 13.00
CA ASP A 30 -8.43 11.73 13.47
C ASP A 30 -9.50 11.01 14.32
N GLN A 31 -9.41 9.68 14.49
CA GLN A 31 -10.37 8.90 15.28
C GLN A 31 -9.64 8.00 16.30
N PRO A 32 -9.29 8.53 17.46
CA PRO A 32 -8.67 7.75 18.51
C PRO A 32 -9.59 6.60 18.95
N GLY A 33 -9.06 5.38 18.94
CA GLY A 33 -9.79 4.18 19.38
C GLY A 33 -10.21 3.22 18.25
N ILE A 34 -10.09 3.59 16.96
CA ILE A 34 -10.32 2.64 15.87
C ILE A 34 -9.18 1.61 15.86
N LYS A 35 -9.55 0.34 16.09
CA LYS A 35 -8.60 -0.79 16.05
C LYS A 35 -8.60 -1.52 14.71
N ASN A 36 -9.72 -1.53 14.01
CA ASN A 36 -9.89 -2.23 12.73
C ASN A 36 -10.83 -1.46 11.82
N ILE A 37 -10.53 -1.49 10.51
CA ILE A 37 -11.42 -0.99 9.44
C ILE A 37 -11.64 -2.13 8.45
N ARG A 38 -12.90 -2.32 8.03
CA ARG A 38 -13.27 -3.19 6.90
C ARG A 38 -13.71 -2.33 5.73
N THR A 39 -13.13 -2.57 4.56
CA THR A 39 -13.53 -1.93 3.30
C THR A 39 -14.03 -2.98 2.32
N VAL A 40 -15.16 -2.71 1.67
CA VAL A 40 -15.74 -3.54 0.61
C VAL A 40 -16.11 -2.64 -0.55
N VAL A 41 -15.65 -2.97 -1.74
CA VAL A 41 -15.95 -2.24 -2.97
C VAL A 41 -16.99 -3.02 -3.76
N TYR A 42 -18.09 -2.36 -4.12
CA TYR A 42 -19.20 -2.93 -4.87
C TYR A 42 -19.30 -2.29 -6.25
N GLU A 43 -19.66 -3.09 -7.26
CA GLU A 43 -20.07 -2.58 -8.56
C GLU A 43 -21.45 -1.90 -8.40
N PRO A 44 -21.63 -0.64 -8.87
CA PRO A 44 -22.94 -0.03 -8.90
C PRO A 44 -23.77 -0.66 -10.04
N LEU A 45 -25.01 -1.01 -9.75
CA LEU A 45 -25.96 -1.51 -10.73
C LEU A 45 -27.13 -0.52 -10.86
N LEU A 46 -27.48 -0.15 -12.09
CA LEU A 46 -28.68 0.60 -12.37
C LEU A 46 -29.85 -0.39 -12.58
N LYS A 47 -30.80 -0.39 -11.67
CA LYS A 47 -32.01 -1.18 -11.76
C LYS A 47 -33.18 -0.21 -11.92
N ASP A 48 -33.85 -0.31 -13.06
CA ASP A 48 -34.87 0.68 -13.49
C ASP A 48 -34.24 2.09 -13.55
N THR A 49 -34.60 2.99 -12.65
CA THR A 49 -34.01 4.34 -12.53
C THR A 49 -33.20 4.54 -11.24
N THR A 50 -32.97 3.46 -10.47
CA THR A 50 -32.35 3.52 -9.15
C THR A 50 -31.01 2.79 -9.14
N TRP A 51 -29.97 3.44 -8.60
CA TRP A 51 -28.69 2.79 -8.34
C TRP A 51 -28.79 1.88 -7.10
N VAL A 52 -28.39 0.62 -7.27
CA VAL A 52 -28.36 -0.37 -6.20
C VAL A 52 -26.96 -0.95 -6.07
N THR A 53 -26.66 -1.51 -4.88
CA THR A 53 -25.39 -2.22 -4.62
C THR A 53 -25.37 -3.51 -5.44
N GLY A 54 -24.35 -3.65 -6.28
CA GLY A 54 -24.12 -4.87 -7.05
C GLY A 54 -23.18 -5.85 -6.33
N LYS A 55 -22.48 -6.66 -7.12
CA LYS A 55 -21.50 -7.63 -6.60
C LYS A 55 -20.25 -6.92 -6.08
N VAL A 56 -19.50 -7.58 -5.19
CA VAL A 56 -18.15 -7.18 -4.80
C VAL A 56 -17.22 -7.34 -6.00
N VAL A 57 -16.51 -6.29 -6.38
CA VAL A 57 -15.66 -6.26 -7.60
C VAL A 57 -14.18 -6.18 -7.31
N ASP A 58 -13.82 -5.87 -6.06
CA ASP A 58 -12.44 -5.76 -5.62
C ASP A 58 -12.25 -6.57 -4.33
N TYR A 59 -11.07 -6.51 -3.76
CA TYR A 59 -10.78 -7.20 -2.52
C TYR A 59 -11.57 -6.63 -1.36
N ILE A 60 -11.98 -7.52 -0.45
CA ILE A 60 -12.45 -7.12 0.88
C ILE A 60 -11.19 -6.93 1.74
N THR A 61 -10.98 -5.74 2.27
CA THR A 61 -9.82 -5.45 3.11
C THR A 61 -10.19 -5.31 4.58
N PHE A 62 -9.31 -5.81 5.45
CA PHE A 62 -9.38 -5.64 6.90
C PHE A 62 -8.06 -5.08 7.40
N VAL A 63 -8.05 -3.83 7.81
CA VAL A 63 -6.86 -3.17 8.33
C VAL A 63 -6.90 -3.15 9.85
N LYS A 64 -5.79 -3.63 10.47
CA LYS A 64 -5.54 -3.53 11.90
C LYS A 64 -4.59 -2.36 12.17
N TYR A 65 -4.88 -1.61 13.21
CA TYR A 65 -4.10 -0.45 13.63
C TYR A 65 -3.42 -0.69 14.99
N ASP A 66 -2.26 -0.05 15.19
CA ASP A 66 -1.61 -0.01 16.49
C ASP A 66 -2.25 1.04 17.43
N SER A 67 -1.72 1.15 18.66
CA SER A 67 -2.21 2.12 19.64
C SER A 67 -2.00 3.59 19.25
N LYS A 68 -1.15 3.86 18.24
CA LYS A 68 -0.88 5.18 17.68
C LYS A 68 -1.73 5.48 16.43
N GLY A 69 -2.66 4.58 16.06
CA GLY A 69 -3.51 4.72 14.88
C GLY A 69 -2.80 4.41 13.55
N ARG A 70 -1.64 3.74 13.58
CA ARG A 70 -0.90 3.37 12.37
C ARG A 70 -1.31 1.98 11.90
N ALA A 71 -1.48 1.78 10.60
CA ALA A 71 -1.80 0.48 10.01
C ALA A 71 -0.67 -0.53 10.29
N MET A 72 -0.97 -1.67 10.86
CA MET A 72 -0.01 -2.76 11.10
C MET A 72 -0.09 -3.85 10.06
N VAL A 73 -1.33 -4.26 9.76
CA VAL A 73 -1.60 -5.37 8.84
C VAL A 73 -2.88 -5.08 8.09
N GLU A 74 -2.84 -5.24 6.77
CA GLU A 74 -4.00 -5.29 5.90
C GLU A 74 -4.18 -6.70 5.38
N ASN A 75 -5.24 -7.38 5.79
CA ASN A 75 -5.63 -8.67 5.22
C ASN A 75 -6.57 -8.44 4.04
N ARG A 76 -6.33 -9.15 2.95
CA ARG A 76 -7.11 -9.09 1.71
C ARG A 76 -7.82 -10.41 1.47
N LEU A 77 -9.11 -10.35 1.22
CA LEU A 77 -9.92 -11.48 0.77
C LEU A 77 -10.38 -11.20 -0.66
N LYS A 78 -10.53 -12.25 -1.45
CA LYS A 78 -11.19 -12.18 -2.75
C LYS A 78 -12.67 -11.85 -2.60
N PRO A 79 -13.40 -11.49 -3.67
CA PRO A 79 -14.83 -11.23 -3.62
C PRO A 79 -15.66 -12.39 -3.07
N ASP A 80 -15.21 -13.63 -3.24
CA ASP A 80 -15.84 -14.85 -2.72
C ASP A 80 -15.54 -15.11 -1.22
N GLY A 81 -14.75 -14.24 -0.59
CA GLY A 81 -14.35 -14.35 0.81
C GLY A 81 -13.11 -15.23 1.06
N SER A 82 -12.56 -15.88 0.04
CA SER A 82 -11.35 -16.69 0.20
C SER A 82 -10.12 -15.81 0.43
N PRO A 83 -9.09 -16.29 1.16
CA PRO A 83 -7.86 -15.53 1.37
C PRO A 83 -7.17 -15.17 0.05
N HIS A 84 -6.74 -13.92 -0.09
CA HIS A 84 -5.89 -13.46 -1.19
C HIS A 84 -4.46 -13.23 -0.72
N GLY A 85 -4.28 -12.49 0.37
CA GLY A 85 -2.98 -12.19 0.92
C GLY A 85 -3.05 -11.17 2.06
N LYS A 86 -1.89 -10.72 2.46
CA LYS A 86 -1.76 -9.69 3.49
C LYS A 86 -0.63 -8.73 3.17
N LEU A 87 -0.77 -7.48 3.60
CA LEU A 87 0.28 -6.47 3.61
C LEU A 87 0.62 -6.16 5.07
N VAL A 88 1.91 -6.21 5.42
CA VAL A 88 2.42 -5.90 6.75
C VAL A 88 3.25 -4.64 6.68
N TYR A 89 3.00 -3.70 7.57
CA TYR A 89 3.73 -2.43 7.68
C TYR A 89 4.71 -2.48 8.83
N VAL A 90 5.96 -2.11 8.57
CA VAL A 90 7.01 -1.94 9.59
C VAL A 90 7.38 -0.46 9.65
N TYR A 91 7.53 0.06 10.87
CA TYR A 91 7.82 1.47 11.09
C TYR A 91 9.21 1.66 11.69
N ASN A 92 9.89 2.73 11.29
CA ASN A 92 11.12 3.17 11.92
C ASN A 92 10.81 3.87 13.28
N PRO A 93 11.84 4.17 14.10
CA PRO A 93 11.64 4.86 15.38
C PRO A 93 10.96 6.24 15.27
N ALA A 94 11.10 6.93 14.12
CA ALA A 94 10.43 8.19 13.83
C ALA A 94 8.94 8.02 13.47
N GLY A 95 8.45 6.77 13.36
CA GLY A 95 7.06 6.46 13.05
C GLY A 95 6.73 6.45 11.55
N GLN A 96 7.72 6.51 10.68
CA GLN A 96 7.55 6.42 9.24
C GLN A 96 7.64 4.96 8.80
N VAL A 97 6.90 4.58 7.74
CA VAL A 97 6.96 3.23 7.18
C VAL A 97 8.38 2.96 6.67
N SER A 98 9.05 1.96 7.22
CA SER A 98 10.38 1.52 6.77
C SER A 98 10.31 0.31 5.85
N ARG A 99 9.27 -0.52 5.97
CA ARG A 99 9.03 -1.66 5.07
C ARG A 99 7.54 -1.91 4.89
N GLU A 100 7.19 -2.38 3.71
CA GLU A 100 5.92 -3.01 3.39
C GLU A 100 6.21 -4.42 2.88
N ILE A 101 5.58 -5.44 3.46
CA ILE A 101 5.81 -6.84 3.13
C ILE A 101 4.49 -7.42 2.67
N TYR A 102 4.43 -7.80 1.40
CA TYR A 102 3.27 -8.47 0.83
C TYR A 102 3.47 -9.98 0.82
N ALA A 103 2.49 -10.69 1.35
CA ALA A 103 2.45 -12.16 1.33
C ALA A 103 1.13 -12.62 0.72
N THR A 104 1.21 -13.52 -0.26
CA THR A 104 0.05 -14.19 -0.84
C THR A 104 -0.35 -15.39 0.02
N ALA A 105 -1.61 -15.81 -0.10
CA ALA A 105 -2.13 -16.93 0.70
C ALA A 105 -1.49 -18.27 0.31
N ASP A 106 -1.02 -18.41 -0.93
CA ASP A 106 -0.49 -19.65 -1.51
C ASP A 106 1.05 -19.74 -1.50
N LYS A 107 1.77 -18.61 -1.54
CA LYS A 107 3.22 -18.59 -1.73
C LYS A 107 4.01 -17.96 -0.58
N GLY A 108 3.34 -17.45 0.44
CA GLY A 108 4.01 -16.71 1.50
C GLY A 108 4.48 -15.33 1.05
N VAL A 109 5.65 -14.86 1.53
CA VAL A 109 6.18 -13.54 1.13
C VAL A 109 6.53 -13.56 -0.35
N SER A 110 5.95 -12.61 -1.10
CA SER A 110 6.17 -12.45 -2.55
C SER A 110 6.97 -11.19 -2.87
N ASP A 111 6.67 -10.10 -2.19
CA ASP A 111 7.23 -8.80 -2.48
C ASP A 111 7.49 -8.01 -1.20
N CYS A 112 8.52 -7.17 -1.24
CA CYS A 112 8.86 -6.28 -0.14
C CYS A 112 9.31 -4.91 -0.69
N TRP A 113 8.83 -3.84 -0.07
CA TRP A 113 9.29 -2.48 -0.33
C TRP A 113 10.02 -1.97 0.93
N GLY A 114 11.26 -1.50 0.74
CA GLY A 114 12.02 -0.82 1.76
C GLY A 114 12.05 0.68 1.50
N TYR A 115 11.88 1.48 2.54
CA TYR A 115 11.85 2.93 2.48
C TYR A 115 12.95 3.51 3.36
N THR A 116 13.75 4.40 2.81
CA THR A 116 14.71 5.18 3.60
C THR A 116 14.40 6.66 3.51
N TYR A 117 14.81 7.38 4.53
CA TYR A 117 14.51 8.79 4.71
C TYR A 117 15.81 9.54 5.00
N ASP A 118 15.88 10.77 4.55
CA ASP A 118 16.99 11.66 4.88
C ASP A 118 16.88 12.21 6.31
N GLU A 119 17.88 12.97 6.73
CA GLU A 119 17.95 13.57 8.07
C GLU A 119 16.78 14.52 8.38
N LYS A 120 16.12 15.05 7.34
CA LYS A 120 14.92 15.90 7.45
C LYS A 120 13.64 15.10 7.45
N GLY A 121 13.70 13.75 7.40
CA GLY A 121 12.56 12.85 7.38
C GLY A 121 11.87 12.76 6.00
N ARG A 122 12.52 13.19 4.91
CA ARG A 122 11.97 13.09 3.56
C ARG A 122 12.37 11.76 2.95
N LEU A 123 11.44 11.12 2.22
CA LEU A 123 11.70 9.86 1.53
C LEU A 123 12.81 10.05 0.49
N ASN A 124 13.95 9.38 0.66
CA ASN A 124 15.07 9.50 -0.26
C ASN A 124 15.32 8.25 -1.12
N CYS A 125 14.83 7.09 -0.68
CA CYS A 125 14.97 5.87 -1.48
C CYS A 125 13.81 4.90 -1.24
N ILE A 126 13.41 4.21 -2.32
CA ILE A 126 12.49 3.06 -2.29
C ILE A 126 13.24 1.89 -2.93
N ALA A 127 13.37 0.79 -2.22
CA ALA A 127 13.90 -0.48 -2.73
C ALA A 127 12.75 -1.47 -2.89
N TYR A 128 12.58 -2.02 -4.09
CA TYR A 128 11.69 -3.14 -4.34
C TYR A 128 12.48 -4.45 -4.32
N MET A 129 12.01 -5.41 -3.56
CA MET A 129 12.66 -6.70 -3.35
C MET A 129 11.68 -7.84 -3.57
N ASN A 130 12.19 -9.01 -3.98
CA ASN A 130 11.40 -10.24 -4.04
C ASN A 130 11.23 -10.88 -2.64
N GLY A 131 10.54 -12.02 -2.60
CA GLY A 131 10.31 -12.77 -1.35
C GLY A 131 11.57 -13.35 -0.71
N GLN A 132 12.70 -13.39 -1.41
CA GLN A 132 14.02 -13.78 -0.93
C GLN A 132 14.87 -12.59 -0.46
N GLU A 133 14.29 -11.40 -0.46
CA GLU A 133 14.96 -10.12 -0.15
C GLU A 133 16.03 -9.69 -1.17
N ASP A 134 16.06 -10.28 -2.39
CA ASP A 134 16.90 -9.77 -3.46
C ASP A 134 16.32 -8.44 -3.98
N THR A 135 17.15 -7.41 -4.03
CA THR A 135 16.74 -6.10 -4.55
C THR A 135 16.61 -6.17 -6.07
N LEU A 136 15.41 -5.91 -6.56
CA LEU A 136 15.07 -5.91 -7.98
C LEU A 136 15.08 -4.53 -8.61
N GLN A 137 14.77 -3.51 -7.81
CA GLN A 137 14.71 -2.11 -8.25
C GLN A 137 15.01 -1.16 -7.11
N ILE A 138 15.71 -0.08 -7.42
CA ILE A 138 15.91 1.05 -6.51
C ILE A 138 15.41 2.31 -7.20
N THR A 139 14.67 3.12 -6.47
CA THR A 139 14.21 4.44 -6.90
C THR A 139 14.66 5.45 -5.86
N SER A 140 15.44 6.45 -6.30
CA SER A 140 15.98 7.50 -5.42
C SER A 140 15.36 8.84 -5.72
N ALA A 141 15.14 9.66 -4.69
CA ALA A 141 14.64 11.01 -4.79
C ALA A 141 15.70 12.03 -4.35
N LEU A 142 15.85 13.10 -5.14
CA LEU A 142 16.68 14.25 -4.81
C LEU A 142 15.80 15.45 -4.49
N TYR A 143 16.24 16.25 -3.52
CA TYR A 143 15.55 17.46 -3.09
C TYR A 143 16.50 18.66 -3.12
N ASP A 144 15.97 19.84 -3.39
CA ASP A 144 16.69 21.09 -3.18
C ASP A 144 16.72 21.48 -1.69
N GLU A 145 17.42 22.57 -1.40
CA GLU A 145 17.54 23.10 -0.03
C GLU A 145 16.20 23.52 0.57
N ALA A 146 15.26 23.97 -0.27
CA ALA A 146 13.90 24.34 0.13
C ALA A 146 12.99 23.13 0.38
N GLY A 147 13.46 21.89 0.08
CA GLY A 147 12.71 20.66 0.26
C GLY A 147 11.80 20.31 -0.92
N LYS A 148 11.91 20.98 -2.05
CA LYS A 148 11.19 20.63 -3.27
C LYS A 148 11.91 19.45 -3.94
N MET A 149 11.16 18.42 -4.34
CA MET A 149 11.70 17.31 -5.09
C MET A 149 12.16 17.78 -6.47
N LEU A 150 13.44 17.54 -6.78
CA LEU A 150 14.07 17.89 -8.06
C LEU A 150 13.96 16.73 -9.05
N LYS A 151 14.16 15.50 -8.58
CA LYS A 151 14.27 14.33 -9.45
C LYS A 151 13.93 13.06 -8.67
N MET A 152 13.34 12.10 -9.39
CA MET A 152 13.23 10.70 -9.00
C MET A 152 13.83 9.84 -10.12
N TYR A 153 14.66 8.85 -9.81
CA TYR A 153 15.38 8.03 -10.81
C TYR A 153 15.67 6.64 -10.29
#